data_449fcb287b2321da3e9fcbdc72d7a4fd
#
_entry.id   449fcb287b2321da3e9fcbdc72d7a4fd
#
_cell.length_a   1.000
_cell.length_b   1.000
_cell.length_c   1.000
_cell.angle_alpha   90.00
_cell.angle_beta   90.00
_cell.angle_gamma   90.00
#
_symmetry.space_group_name_H-M   'P 1'
#
loop_
_entity.id
_entity.type
_entity.pdbx_description
1 polymer ?
#
loop_
_entity_poly.entity_id
_entity_poly.type
_entity_poly.pdbx_seq_one_letter_code
_entity_poly.pdbx_strand_id
1 'polypeptide(L)'
;FVHYEDKGVAIPRGTDEEQDQFIFAGSVFEAEGQYHIFYTGYNRDYPALGKPSQVLMHAYSDDLVTWHKTQDALTFTPQEGYDPDDWRDPWVIRDEENDQYLLILGARLQGPKTRQTGRTVKFTSKDLKNWKFEGDFWAPDLYTMHEMPDLFKIGDWWYHIVTEYSDRSKMV
;
A
#
# COMPACT_ATOMS: atom_id res chain seq x y z
N PHE A 1 -21.41 -12.28 4.64
CA PHE A 1 -21.44 -11.26 3.54
C PHE A 1 -22.63 -11.48 2.59
N VAL A 2 -23.86 -11.50 3.13
CA VAL A 2 -25.09 -11.71 2.34
C VAL A 2 -25.96 -10.44 2.31
N HIS A 3 -25.84 -9.60 3.33
CA HIS A 3 -26.58 -8.35 3.44
C HIS A 3 -25.58 -7.20 3.62
N TYR A 4 -25.78 -6.13 2.86
CA TYR A 4 -24.96 -4.93 2.89
C TYR A 4 -25.85 -3.71 3.08
N GLU A 5 -25.34 -2.74 3.84
CA GLU A 5 -25.91 -1.42 3.98
C GLU A 5 -24.88 -0.40 3.49
N ASP A 6 -25.24 0.39 2.49
CA ASP A 6 -24.37 1.47 1.99
C ASP A 6 -24.36 2.60 3.02
N LYS A 7 -23.20 2.90 3.58
CA LYS A 7 -22.96 3.99 4.52
C LYS A 7 -22.39 5.24 3.84
N GLY A 8 -22.28 5.25 2.52
CA GLY A 8 -21.69 6.33 1.75
C GLY A 8 -20.17 6.27 1.65
N VAL A 9 -19.57 7.40 1.29
CA VAL A 9 -18.12 7.52 1.12
C VAL A 9 -17.44 7.66 2.47
N ALA A 10 -16.62 6.67 2.84
CA ALA A 10 -15.85 6.71 4.09
C ALA A 10 -14.71 7.74 4.03
N ILE A 11 -13.87 7.67 2.98
CA ILE A 11 -12.76 8.59 2.77
C ILE A 11 -12.97 9.32 1.45
N PRO A 12 -13.33 10.61 1.46
CA PRO A 12 -13.46 11.37 0.23
C PRO A 12 -12.09 11.56 -0.43
N ARG A 13 -12.06 11.46 -1.75
CA ARG A 13 -10.87 11.81 -2.53
C ARG A 13 -10.48 13.29 -2.31
N GLY A 14 -9.21 13.59 -2.52
CA GLY A 14 -8.71 14.94 -2.52
C GLY A 14 -9.09 15.73 -3.77
N THR A 15 -8.65 16.98 -3.80
CA THR A 15 -8.75 17.87 -4.97
C THR A 15 -7.74 17.44 -6.05
N ASP A 16 -7.78 18.10 -7.21
CA ASP A 16 -6.83 17.85 -8.29
C ASP A 16 -5.38 18.25 -7.91
N GLU A 17 -5.21 19.05 -6.87
CA GLU A 17 -3.91 19.54 -6.37
C GLU A 17 -3.38 18.70 -5.20
N GLU A 18 -4.15 17.73 -4.69
CA GLU A 18 -3.78 16.86 -3.57
C GLU A 18 -3.30 15.50 -4.05
N GLN A 19 -2.48 14.84 -3.22
CA GLN A 19 -1.88 13.54 -3.55
C GLN A 19 -2.94 12.47 -3.82
N ASP A 20 -4.03 12.47 -3.08
CA ASP A 20 -5.13 11.53 -3.24
C ASP A 20 -6.26 12.09 -4.13
N GLN A 21 -5.89 12.75 -5.22
CA GLN A 21 -6.79 13.09 -6.33
C GLN A 21 -7.67 11.88 -6.69
N PHE A 22 -7.09 10.68 -6.63
CA PHE A 22 -7.77 9.40 -6.66
C PHE A 22 -7.28 8.53 -5.51
N ILE A 23 -8.17 7.69 -4.98
CA ILE A 23 -7.85 6.69 -3.97
C ILE A 23 -7.83 5.33 -4.63
N PHE A 24 -6.70 4.62 -4.53
CA PHE A 24 -6.54 3.24 -4.93
C PHE A 24 -6.66 2.33 -3.71
N ALA A 25 -6.34 1.06 -3.87
CA ALA A 25 -6.51 0.07 -2.83
C ALA A 25 -5.72 0.35 -1.54
N GLY A 26 -6.22 -0.23 -0.46
CA GLY A 26 -5.65 -0.15 0.87
C GLY A 26 -6.22 -1.23 1.77
N SER A 27 -5.73 -1.30 2.99
CA SER A 27 -6.16 -2.26 4.00
C SER A 27 -6.57 -1.58 5.30
N VAL A 28 -7.69 -2.05 5.87
CA VAL A 28 -8.17 -1.62 7.18
C VAL A 28 -7.79 -2.66 8.21
N PHE A 29 -7.33 -2.20 9.37
CA PHE A 29 -7.03 -3.05 10.52
C PHE A 29 -7.34 -2.31 11.83
N GLU A 30 -7.56 -3.08 12.89
CA GLU A 30 -7.75 -2.55 14.23
C GLU A 30 -6.45 -2.62 15.02
N ALA A 31 -6.08 -1.51 15.65
CA ALA A 31 -4.91 -1.45 16.53
C ALA A 31 -5.07 -0.32 17.55
N GLU A 32 -4.57 -0.53 18.76
CA GLU A 32 -4.53 0.48 19.84
C GLU A 32 -5.88 1.13 20.14
N GLY A 33 -6.99 0.40 19.92
CA GLY A 33 -8.35 0.86 20.17
C GLY A 33 -8.93 1.76 19.09
N GLN A 34 -8.29 1.84 17.94
CA GLN A 34 -8.77 2.57 16.75
C GLN A 34 -8.70 1.69 15.50
N TYR A 35 -9.44 2.09 14.48
CA TYR A 35 -9.35 1.52 13.15
C TYR A 35 -8.41 2.38 12.31
N HIS A 36 -7.51 1.73 11.60
CA HIS A 36 -6.54 2.37 10.72
C HIS A 36 -6.72 1.87 9.30
N ILE A 37 -6.53 2.75 8.34
CA ILE A 37 -6.40 2.40 6.93
C ILE A 37 -5.12 3.01 6.37
N PHE A 38 -4.30 2.18 5.75
CA PHE A 38 -3.30 2.64 4.80
C PHE A 38 -3.86 2.41 3.40
N TYR A 39 -3.75 3.41 2.55
CA TYR A 39 -4.29 3.39 1.19
C TYR A 39 -3.34 4.08 0.22
N THR A 40 -3.51 3.85 -1.06
CA THR A 40 -2.73 4.51 -2.08
C THR A 40 -3.41 5.79 -2.52
N GLY A 41 -2.76 6.92 -2.28
CA GLY A 41 -3.09 8.20 -2.89
C GLY A 41 -2.44 8.30 -4.26
N TYR A 42 -3.24 8.54 -5.29
CA TYR A 42 -2.79 8.68 -6.67
C TYR A 42 -3.13 10.06 -7.22
N ASN A 43 -2.11 10.75 -7.72
CA ASN A 43 -2.29 11.99 -8.49
C ASN A 43 -1.61 11.83 -9.86
N ARG A 44 -2.44 11.79 -10.91
CA ARG A 44 -1.99 11.56 -12.29
C ARG A 44 -1.17 12.71 -12.88
N ASP A 45 -1.30 13.90 -12.32
CA ASP A 45 -0.67 15.12 -12.83
C ASP A 45 0.71 15.36 -12.20
N TYR A 46 1.00 14.71 -11.07
CA TYR A 46 2.24 14.85 -10.31
C TYR A 46 3.52 14.46 -11.06
N PRO A 47 3.55 13.42 -11.92
CA PRO A 47 4.74 13.12 -12.70
C PRO A 47 5.24 14.27 -13.56
N ALA A 48 4.31 15.08 -14.12
CA ALA A 48 4.67 16.28 -14.88
C ALA A 48 5.33 17.38 -14.02
N LEU A 49 5.16 17.31 -12.69
CA LEU A 49 5.75 18.20 -11.69
C LEU A 49 6.99 17.62 -11.02
N GLY A 50 7.46 16.45 -11.48
CA GLY A 50 8.59 15.73 -10.87
C GLY A 50 8.28 15.13 -9.51
N LYS A 51 7.00 14.90 -9.19
CA LYS A 51 6.54 14.26 -7.97
C LYS A 51 6.08 12.82 -8.25
N PRO A 52 6.14 11.90 -7.29
CA PRO A 52 5.59 10.56 -7.46
C PRO A 52 4.08 10.61 -7.67
N SER A 53 3.57 9.83 -8.63
CA SER A 53 2.12 9.71 -8.83
C SER A 53 1.45 8.92 -7.72
N GLN A 54 2.15 7.98 -7.10
CA GLN A 54 1.64 7.07 -6.08
C GLN A 54 2.44 7.18 -4.79
N VAL A 55 1.74 7.37 -3.68
CA VAL A 55 2.29 7.29 -2.33
C VAL A 55 1.29 6.58 -1.42
N LEU A 56 1.75 6.00 -0.32
CA LEU A 56 0.82 5.53 0.69
C LEU A 56 0.44 6.67 1.61
N MET A 57 -0.84 6.71 1.94
CA MET A 57 -1.45 7.66 2.87
C MET A 57 -2.17 6.90 3.97
N HIS A 58 -2.49 7.60 5.04
CA HIS A 58 -3.11 7.01 6.21
C HIS A 58 -4.32 7.82 6.68
N ALA A 59 -5.34 7.11 7.17
CA ALA A 59 -6.43 7.68 7.94
C ALA A 59 -6.79 6.76 9.12
N TYR A 60 -7.43 7.30 10.12
CA TYR A 60 -7.92 6.55 11.28
C TYR A 60 -9.38 6.86 11.58
N SER A 61 -10.03 5.97 12.30
CA SER A 61 -11.44 6.09 12.72
C SER A 61 -11.67 5.44 14.07
N ASP A 62 -12.60 5.97 14.84
CA ASP A 62 -13.07 5.35 16.09
C ASP A 62 -14.33 4.50 15.89
N ASP A 63 -15.02 4.61 14.72
CA ASP A 63 -16.35 4.05 14.49
C ASP A 63 -16.53 3.36 13.12
N LEU A 64 -15.48 3.31 12.27
CA LEU A 64 -15.49 2.85 10.87
C LEU A 64 -16.38 3.69 9.93
N VAL A 65 -16.95 4.77 10.39
CA VAL A 65 -17.83 5.66 9.62
C VAL A 65 -17.17 7.01 9.39
N THR A 66 -16.64 7.60 10.45
CA THR A 66 -15.95 8.90 10.40
C THR A 66 -14.46 8.69 10.34
N TRP A 67 -13.84 9.09 9.23
CA TRP A 67 -12.40 8.90 8.99
C TRP A 67 -11.64 10.22 9.00
N HIS A 68 -10.48 10.22 9.63
CA HIS A 68 -9.59 11.35 9.77
C HIS A 68 -8.28 11.09 9.04
N LYS A 69 -8.02 11.80 7.94
CA LYS A 69 -6.72 11.71 7.24
C LYS A 69 -5.62 12.31 8.12
N THR A 70 -4.49 11.62 8.24
CA THR A 70 -3.34 12.12 8.99
C THR A 70 -2.46 13.08 8.19
N GLN A 71 -2.88 13.45 7.00
CA GLN A 71 -2.13 14.28 6.07
C GLN A 71 -0.71 13.71 5.84
N ASP A 72 0.32 14.55 5.90
CA ASP A 72 1.69 14.15 5.59
C ASP A 72 2.38 13.34 6.70
N ALA A 73 1.78 13.23 7.89
CA ALA A 73 2.41 12.62 9.04
C ALA A 73 2.73 11.12 8.84
N LEU A 74 1.93 10.40 8.05
CA LEU A 74 2.13 9.01 7.70
C LEU A 74 2.01 8.81 6.19
N THR A 75 2.82 9.53 5.43
CA THR A 75 2.93 9.40 3.97
C THR A 75 4.22 8.66 3.61
N PHE A 76 4.09 7.57 2.85
CA PHE A 76 5.23 6.74 2.45
C PHE A 76 5.47 6.92 0.95
N THR A 77 6.47 7.71 0.64
CA THR A 77 6.92 7.92 -0.74
C THR A 77 7.73 6.73 -1.25
N PRO A 78 7.78 6.52 -2.56
CA PRO A 78 8.69 5.56 -3.17
C PRO A 78 10.12 5.76 -2.70
N GLN A 79 10.79 4.67 -2.37
CA GLN A 79 12.17 4.68 -1.88
C GLN A 79 13.16 4.67 -3.05
N GLU A 80 14.41 5.03 -2.79
CA GLU A 80 15.47 5.00 -3.80
C GLU A 80 15.59 3.63 -4.45
N GLY A 81 15.66 3.59 -5.79
CA GLY A 81 15.71 2.38 -6.58
C GLY A 81 14.35 1.81 -6.99
N TYR A 82 13.25 2.38 -6.49
CA TYR A 82 11.90 1.99 -6.89
C TYR A 82 11.23 3.03 -7.77
N ASP A 83 10.30 2.57 -8.61
CA ASP A 83 9.59 3.40 -9.57
C ASP A 83 8.52 4.26 -8.86
N PRO A 84 8.48 5.59 -9.11
CA PRO A 84 7.54 6.48 -8.44
C PRO A 84 6.08 6.34 -8.90
N ASP A 85 5.84 5.59 -9.99
CA ASP A 85 4.51 5.38 -10.55
C ASP A 85 3.99 3.95 -10.31
N ASP A 86 4.80 3.10 -9.68
CA ASP A 86 4.47 1.72 -9.34
C ASP A 86 4.81 1.43 -7.85
N TRP A 87 4.01 2.06 -6.93
CA TRP A 87 4.18 1.99 -5.48
C TRP A 87 2.81 2.08 -4.80
N ARG A 88 2.16 0.92 -4.51
CA ARG A 88 0.74 0.89 -4.12
C ARG A 88 0.31 -0.33 -3.35
N ASP A 89 -0.97 -0.30 -2.95
CA ASP A 89 -1.76 -1.41 -2.40
C ASP A 89 -1.19 -1.92 -1.07
N PRO A 90 -1.14 -1.07 -0.02
CA PRO A 90 -0.60 -1.48 1.28
C PRO A 90 -1.48 -2.48 2.00
N TRP A 91 -0.82 -3.44 2.65
CA TRP A 91 -1.40 -4.39 3.58
C TRP A 91 -0.67 -4.35 4.91
N VAL A 92 -1.39 -4.24 6.01
CA VAL A 92 -0.80 -4.15 7.36
C VAL A 92 -1.27 -5.30 8.23
N ILE A 93 -0.34 -5.91 8.94
CA ILE A 93 -0.61 -6.93 9.95
C ILE A 93 0.13 -6.65 11.25
N ARG A 94 -0.36 -7.23 12.35
CA ARG A 94 0.40 -7.36 13.58
C ARG A 94 1.32 -8.59 13.47
N ASP A 95 2.62 -8.37 13.56
CA ASP A 95 3.66 -9.40 13.66
C ASP A 95 3.93 -9.65 15.15
N GLU A 96 3.20 -10.60 15.73
CA GLU A 96 3.29 -10.90 17.15
C GLU A 96 4.64 -11.51 17.54
N GLU A 97 5.27 -12.25 16.63
CA GLU A 97 6.55 -12.91 16.89
C GLU A 97 7.67 -11.90 17.12
N ASN A 98 7.64 -10.77 16.42
CA ASN A 98 8.63 -9.71 16.55
C ASN A 98 8.12 -8.50 17.34
N ASP A 99 6.90 -8.58 17.88
CA ASP A 99 6.23 -7.52 18.61
C ASP A 99 6.23 -6.19 17.85
N GLN A 100 5.74 -6.21 16.61
CA GLN A 100 5.73 -5.06 15.70
C GLN A 100 4.55 -5.11 14.73
N TYR A 101 4.35 -4.03 14.00
CA TYR A 101 3.50 -3.98 12.81
C TYR A 101 4.38 -4.16 11.58
N LEU A 102 3.87 -4.92 10.64
CA LEU A 102 4.47 -5.13 9.32
C LEU A 102 3.51 -4.57 8.26
N LEU A 103 4.01 -3.64 7.46
CA LEU A 103 3.33 -3.12 6.28
C LEU A 103 4.06 -3.65 5.05
N ILE A 104 3.33 -4.29 4.15
CA ILE A 104 3.83 -4.66 2.83
C ILE A 104 3.04 -3.92 1.76
N LEU A 105 3.65 -3.70 0.60
CA LEU A 105 3.02 -3.08 -0.57
C LEU A 105 3.64 -3.58 -1.86
N GLY A 106 2.89 -3.45 -2.95
CA GLY A 106 3.38 -3.73 -4.29
C GLY A 106 4.26 -2.59 -4.80
N ALA A 107 5.40 -2.96 -5.39
CA ALA A 107 6.38 -2.03 -5.92
C ALA A 107 7.03 -2.58 -7.20
N ARG A 108 7.74 -1.72 -7.90
CA ARG A 108 8.57 -2.09 -9.05
C ARG A 108 9.94 -1.42 -8.96
N LEU A 109 10.98 -2.13 -9.38
CA LEU A 109 12.30 -1.51 -9.55
C LEU A 109 12.25 -0.41 -10.60
N GLN A 110 12.97 0.67 -10.35
CA GLN A 110 13.14 1.76 -11.31
C GLN A 110 13.82 1.28 -12.60
N GLY A 111 13.44 1.85 -13.73
CA GLY A 111 14.02 1.55 -15.03
C GLY A 111 13.06 0.79 -15.96
N PRO A 112 13.59 0.10 -16.98
CA PRO A 112 12.76 -0.59 -17.97
C PRO A 112 11.85 -1.64 -17.34
N LYS A 113 10.58 -1.67 -17.74
CA LYS A 113 9.62 -2.69 -17.31
C LYS A 113 10.01 -4.04 -17.91
N THR A 114 10.35 -4.98 -17.06
CA THR A 114 10.66 -6.36 -17.43
C THR A 114 9.91 -7.31 -16.50
N ARG A 115 9.89 -8.61 -16.81
CA ARG A 115 9.29 -9.62 -15.94
C ARG A 115 10.03 -9.83 -14.61
N GLN A 116 11.15 -9.15 -14.39
CA GLN A 116 11.99 -9.32 -13.20
C GLN A 116 11.97 -8.10 -12.29
N THR A 117 11.12 -7.11 -12.56
CA THR A 117 11.14 -5.84 -11.83
C THR A 117 10.12 -5.73 -10.69
N GLY A 118 9.12 -6.63 -10.64
CA GLY A 118 8.10 -6.63 -9.59
C GLY A 118 8.67 -6.99 -8.22
N ARG A 119 8.22 -6.26 -7.21
CA ARG A 119 8.64 -6.40 -5.80
C ARG A 119 7.44 -6.28 -4.88
N THR A 120 7.45 -7.05 -3.82
CA THR A 120 6.72 -6.70 -2.61
C THR A 120 7.75 -6.18 -1.62
N VAL A 121 7.57 -4.96 -1.16
CA VAL A 121 8.49 -4.33 -0.19
C VAL A 121 7.84 -4.23 1.17
N LYS A 122 8.63 -3.96 2.22
CA LYS A 122 8.14 -3.90 3.59
C LYS A 122 8.66 -2.73 4.39
N PHE A 123 7.79 -2.29 5.30
CA PHE A 123 8.10 -1.40 6.41
C PHE A 123 7.74 -2.08 7.72
N THR A 124 8.41 -1.71 8.79
CA THR A 124 8.11 -2.15 10.16
C THR A 124 7.91 -0.98 11.09
N SER A 125 7.06 -1.15 12.10
CA SER A 125 6.84 -0.16 13.16
C SER A 125 6.51 -0.83 14.49
N LYS A 126 6.92 -0.21 15.59
CA LYS A 126 6.54 -0.63 16.96
C LYS A 126 5.30 0.10 17.49
N ASP A 127 4.93 1.23 16.86
CA ASP A 127 3.99 2.20 17.43
C ASP A 127 3.02 2.80 16.40
N LEU A 128 2.98 2.27 15.17
CA LEU A 128 2.20 2.77 14.03
C LEU A 128 2.53 4.21 13.58
N LYS A 129 3.48 4.86 14.23
CA LYS A 129 3.88 6.25 13.95
C LYS A 129 5.25 6.33 13.31
N ASN A 130 6.18 5.55 13.84
CA ASN A 130 7.55 5.51 13.35
C ASN A 130 7.77 4.25 12.53
N TRP A 131 7.82 4.41 11.22
CA TRP A 131 7.98 3.32 10.27
C TRP A 131 9.38 3.32 9.67
N LYS A 132 9.97 2.13 9.58
CA LYS A 132 11.28 1.92 8.99
C LYS A 132 11.13 1.09 7.72
N PHE A 133 11.69 1.58 6.61
CA PHE A 133 11.80 0.80 5.39
C PHE A 133 12.85 -0.30 5.55
N GLU A 134 12.49 -1.53 5.21
CA GLU A 134 13.34 -2.72 5.38
C GLU A 134 13.71 -3.37 4.03
N GLY A 135 13.33 -2.75 2.89
CA GLY A 135 13.61 -3.28 1.55
C GLY A 135 12.61 -4.31 1.06
N ASP A 136 13.10 -5.21 0.21
CA ASP A 136 12.25 -6.24 -0.39
C ASP A 136 11.78 -7.25 0.66
N PHE A 137 10.46 -7.51 0.67
CA PHE A 137 9.84 -8.63 1.38
C PHE A 137 9.86 -9.89 0.52
N TRP A 138 9.49 -9.76 -0.76
CA TRP A 138 9.48 -10.84 -1.73
C TRP A 138 9.88 -10.33 -3.11
N ALA A 139 10.91 -10.93 -3.67
CA ALA A 139 11.55 -10.54 -4.94
C ALA A 139 11.88 -11.78 -5.78
N PRO A 140 10.86 -12.44 -6.37
CA PRO A 140 11.05 -13.70 -7.06
C PRO A 140 11.66 -13.57 -8.46
N ASP A 141 11.80 -12.34 -8.97
CA ASP A 141 12.24 -12.05 -10.35
C ASP A 141 11.35 -12.70 -11.43
N LEU A 142 10.05 -12.77 -11.18
CA LEU A 142 9.08 -13.44 -12.05
C LEU A 142 8.09 -12.50 -12.74
N TYR A 143 7.77 -11.34 -12.15
CA TYR A 143 6.68 -10.48 -12.59
C TYR A 143 7.12 -9.04 -12.81
N THR A 144 6.37 -8.31 -13.64
CA THR A 144 6.68 -6.90 -13.93
C THR A 144 6.39 -6.00 -12.74
N MET A 145 5.28 -6.22 -12.08
CA MET A 145 4.88 -5.56 -10.85
C MET A 145 4.02 -6.48 -10.00
N HIS A 146 4.09 -6.30 -8.70
CA HIS A 146 3.17 -6.92 -7.76
C HIS A 146 2.09 -5.94 -7.36
N GLU A 147 0.83 -6.37 -7.38
CA GLU A 147 -0.33 -5.61 -6.93
C GLU A 147 -1.07 -6.36 -5.84
N MET A 148 -1.81 -5.64 -5.01
CA MET A 148 -2.73 -6.19 -4.00
C MET A 148 -2.09 -7.29 -3.14
N PRO A 149 -0.92 -7.05 -2.53
CA PRO A 149 -0.30 -8.07 -1.70
C PRO A 149 -1.12 -8.28 -0.43
N ASP A 150 -1.50 -9.54 -0.16
CA ASP A 150 -2.08 -9.98 1.10
C ASP A 150 -1.10 -10.89 1.84
N LEU A 151 -1.06 -10.76 3.16
CA LEU A 151 -0.27 -11.63 4.03
C LEU A 151 -1.12 -12.06 5.22
N PHE A 152 -1.31 -13.35 5.41
CA PHE A 152 -2.14 -13.89 6.49
C PHE A 152 -1.66 -15.27 6.94
N LYS A 153 -2.08 -15.67 8.14
CA LYS A 153 -1.71 -16.95 8.73
C LYS A 153 -2.91 -17.89 8.77
N ILE A 154 -2.69 -19.15 8.37
CA ILE A 154 -3.64 -20.25 8.56
C ILE A 154 -2.92 -21.39 9.27
N GLY A 155 -3.31 -21.69 10.50
CA GLY A 155 -2.56 -22.60 11.35
C GLY A 155 -1.13 -22.10 11.58
N ASP A 156 -0.14 -22.93 11.30
CA ASP A 156 1.28 -22.59 11.48
C ASP A 156 1.94 -22.01 10.22
N TRP A 157 1.16 -21.82 9.14
CA TRP A 157 1.68 -21.39 7.84
C TRP A 157 1.30 -19.96 7.51
N TRP A 158 2.26 -19.20 7.00
CA TRP A 158 2.05 -17.90 6.39
C TRP A 158 1.78 -18.02 4.88
N TYR A 159 0.79 -17.28 4.42
CA TYR A 159 0.41 -17.20 3.01
C TYR A 159 0.58 -15.78 2.52
N HIS A 160 1.33 -15.64 1.42
CA HIS A 160 1.47 -14.38 0.70
C HIS A 160 0.82 -14.54 -0.67
N ILE A 161 -0.16 -13.69 -0.95
CA ILE A 161 -0.88 -13.65 -2.22
C ILE A 161 -0.63 -12.31 -2.87
N VAL A 162 -0.36 -12.30 -4.16
CA VAL A 162 -0.21 -11.10 -4.98
C VAL A 162 -0.93 -11.27 -6.29
N THR A 163 -1.44 -10.19 -6.85
CA THR A 163 -1.84 -10.11 -8.25
C THR A 163 -0.64 -9.68 -9.07
N GLU A 164 -0.41 -10.34 -10.18
CA GLU A 164 0.64 -9.99 -11.11
C GLU A 164 0.11 -8.97 -12.11
N TYR A 165 0.80 -7.85 -12.23
CA TYR A 165 0.60 -6.91 -13.32
C TYR A 165 1.71 -7.08 -14.34
N SER A 166 1.34 -7.49 -15.55
CA SER A 166 2.25 -7.60 -16.69
C SER A 166 1.60 -6.95 -17.90
N ASP A 167 2.37 -6.11 -18.59
CA ASP A 167 1.96 -5.59 -19.88
C ASP A 167 1.89 -6.74 -20.90
N ARG A 168 0.66 -7.24 -21.13
CA ARG A 168 0.42 -8.35 -22.05
C ARG A 168 0.92 -8.09 -23.47
N SER A 169 1.06 -6.83 -23.88
CA SER A 169 1.57 -6.47 -25.20
C SER A 169 3.06 -6.78 -25.37
N LYS A 170 3.76 -7.03 -24.28
CA LYS A 170 5.21 -7.34 -24.24
C LYS A 170 5.51 -8.73 -23.69
N MET A 171 4.51 -9.55 -23.46
CA MET A 171 4.70 -10.96 -23.13
C MET A 171 4.99 -11.75 -24.40
N VAL A 172 6.23 -11.91 -24.73
CA VAL A 172 6.74 -12.83 -25.74
C VAL A 172 7.40 -14.02 -25.05
#